data_4673a823562aa5449e9e746fc84e31ff
#
_entry.id   4673a823562aa5449e9e746fc84e31ff
#
_cell.length_a   1.000
_cell.length_b   1.000
_cell.length_c   1.000
_cell.angle_alpha   90.00
_cell.angle_beta   90.00
_cell.angle_gamma   90.00
#
_symmetry.space_group_name_H-M   'P 1'
#
loop_
_entity.id
_entity.type
_entity.pdbx_description
1 polymer ?
#
loop_
_entity_poly.entity_id
_entity_poly.type
_entity_poly.pdbx_seq_one_letter_code
_entity_poly.pdbx_strand_id
1 'polypeptide(L)'
;ISNLRMGKLDRSLLNFYGMFSYGQARNLYATQEHDHFITGKNDSWYYARQPHLHSTSELLRITNKMLIYEERNDICLAFGTPKAWLEDGKAIEVKNSQTCFGPVSYKIDSNVADNKMHVTVHHEANSSTPHVIKVKLRHPDGLPVTKVEVNGQPWTEFGQEVITLPAGQTDYDVNVYFK
;
A
#
# COMPACT_ATOMS: atom_id res chain seq x y z
N ILE A 1 8.11 7.94 -1.26
CA ILE A 1 6.75 8.52 -1.11
C ILE A 1 6.42 9.42 -2.29
N SER A 2 7.29 10.36 -2.70
CA SER A 2 7.02 11.24 -3.86
C SER A 2 6.70 10.47 -5.15
N ASN A 3 7.44 9.39 -5.45
CA ASN A 3 7.15 8.53 -6.60
C ASN A 3 5.76 7.86 -6.50
N LEU A 4 5.35 7.44 -5.31
CA LEU A 4 4.03 6.85 -5.08
C LEU A 4 2.91 7.86 -5.38
N ARG A 5 3.02 9.08 -4.83
CA ARG A 5 2.06 10.17 -5.07
C ARG A 5 1.98 10.61 -6.52
N MET A 6 3.11 10.54 -7.24
CA MET A 6 3.14 10.83 -8.68
C MET A 6 2.66 9.65 -9.57
N GLY A 7 2.14 8.58 -8.98
CA GLY A 7 1.71 7.39 -9.73
C GLY A 7 2.87 6.55 -10.30
N LYS A 8 4.14 6.85 -9.96
CA LYS A 8 5.32 6.12 -10.44
C LYS A 8 5.61 4.92 -9.54
N LEU A 9 4.66 3.99 -9.47
CA LEU A 9 4.69 2.89 -8.52
C LEU A 9 5.91 1.99 -8.70
N ASP A 10 6.29 1.64 -9.93
CA ASP A 10 7.44 0.75 -10.17
C ASP A 10 8.75 1.36 -9.65
N ARG A 11 8.93 2.68 -9.78
CA ARG A 11 10.06 3.38 -9.16
C ARG A 11 9.99 3.39 -7.64
N SER A 12 8.79 3.49 -7.07
CA SER A 12 8.57 3.42 -5.63
C SER A 12 8.95 2.04 -5.09
N LEU A 13 8.51 0.98 -5.77
CA LEU A 13 8.82 -0.41 -5.43
C LEU A 13 10.31 -0.72 -5.59
N LEU A 14 10.94 -0.25 -6.67
CA LEU A 14 12.38 -0.41 -6.86
C LEU A 14 13.18 0.21 -5.69
N ASN A 15 12.82 1.43 -5.28
CA ASN A 15 13.46 2.08 -4.13
C ASN A 15 13.20 1.33 -2.84
N PHE A 16 11.96 0.86 -2.61
CA PHE A 16 11.58 0.10 -1.42
C PHE A 16 12.37 -1.20 -1.30
N TYR A 17 12.38 -2.03 -2.33
CA TYR A 17 13.14 -3.28 -2.33
C TYR A 17 14.65 -3.05 -2.34
N GLY A 18 15.13 -1.97 -2.97
CA GLY A 18 16.52 -1.56 -2.89
C GLY A 18 16.97 -1.27 -1.46
N MET A 19 16.13 -0.58 -0.67
CA MET A 19 16.41 -0.36 0.76
C MET A 19 16.51 -1.67 1.55
N PHE A 20 15.68 -2.65 1.27
CA PHE A 20 15.79 -3.96 1.90
C PHE A 20 17.03 -4.74 1.47
N SER A 21 17.38 -4.68 0.20
CA SER A 21 18.48 -5.48 -0.35
C SER A 21 19.87 -4.95 0.02
N TYR A 22 19.98 -3.63 0.14
CA TYR A 22 21.28 -2.95 0.30
C TYR A 22 21.38 -2.13 1.58
N GLY A 23 20.27 -1.60 2.05
CA GLY A 23 20.22 -0.71 3.22
C GLY A 23 20.21 -1.43 4.57
N GLN A 24 20.36 -2.75 4.60
CA GLN A 24 20.41 -3.55 5.82
C GLN A 24 21.73 -4.28 5.95
N ALA A 25 22.26 -4.34 7.19
CA ALA A 25 23.39 -5.18 7.49
C ALA A 25 23.03 -6.66 7.28
N ARG A 26 23.87 -7.39 6.59
CA ARG A 26 23.68 -8.82 6.35
C ARG A 26 23.53 -9.57 7.67
N ASN A 27 22.49 -10.39 7.77
CA ASN A 27 22.17 -11.25 8.91
C ASN A 27 21.81 -10.55 10.23
N LEU A 28 21.70 -9.23 10.27
CA LEU A 28 21.39 -8.49 11.50
C LEU A 28 20.04 -7.77 11.46
N TYR A 29 19.39 -7.71 10.30
CA TYR A 29 18.14 -6.94 10.10
C TYR A 29 18.22 -5.50 10.64
N ALA A 30 19.44 -4.95 10.69
CA ALA A 30 19.72 -3.61 11.15
C ALA A 30 19.92 -2.68 9.96
N THR A 31 19.24 -1.55 9.95
CA THR A 31 19.40 -0.55 8.89
C THR A 31 20.70 0.22 9.05
N GLN A 32 21.25 0.67 7.91
CA GLN A 32 22.45 1.49 7.82
C GLN A 32 22.09 2.93 7.48
N GLU A 33 22.94 3.88 7.86
CA GLU A 33 22.81 5.29 7.45
C GLU A 33 23.19 5.47 5.98
N HIS A 34 24.24 4.79 5.56
CA HIS A 34 24.81 4.86 4.22
C HIS A 34 25.05 3.49 3.64
N ASP A 35 24.92 3.35 2.33
CA ASP A 35 25.30 2.17 1.58
C ASP A 35 26.05 2.56 0.30
N HIS A 36 27.03 1.74 -0.09
CA HIS A 36 27.78 1.91 -1.32
C HIS A 36 27.46 0.85 -2.35
N PHE A 37 26.80 1.24 -3.41
CA PHE A 37 26.45 0.36 -4.51
C PHE A 37 27.64 -0.14 -5.34
N ILE A 38 28.78 0.56 -5.29
CA ILE A 38 29.75 0.47 -6.40
C ILE A 38 31.08 -0.16 -6.04
N THR A 39 31.47 -0.33 -4.80
CA THR A 39 32.90 -0.53 -4.56
C THR A 39 33.33 -1.90 -4.10
N GLY A 40 32.47 -2.78 -3.67
CA GLY A 40 32.91 -4.08 -3.12
C GLY A 40 34.02 -3.93 -2.04
N LYS A 41 34.39 -2.70 -1.70
CA LYS A 41 35.33 -2.40 -0.64
C LYS A 41 34.62 -2.53 0.67
N ASN A 42 35.08 -3.47 1.50
CA ASN A 42 34.84 -3.54 2.93
C ASN A 42 35.45 -2.31 3.62
N ASP A 43 34.88 -1.15 3.34
CA ASP A 43 35.23 0.04 4.10
C ASP A 43 34.51 -0.07 5.44
N SER A 44 35.26 -0.44 6.49
CA SER A 44 34.77 -0.55 7.88
C SER A 44 34.06 0.74 8.36
N TRP A 45 34.22 1.81 7.62
CA TRP A 45 33.59 3.09 7.82
C TRP A 45 32.06 3.06 7.71
N TYR A 46 31.52 2.21 6.85
CA TYR A 46 30.11 2.15 6.53
C TYR A 46 29.29 1.26 7.46
N TYR A 47 29.94 0.29 8.09
CA TYR A 47 29.32 -0.56 9.09
C TYR A 47 29.24 0.09 10.47
N ALA A 48 29.93 1.20 10.69
CA ALA A 48 30.09 1.81 12.01
C ALA A 48 28.84 2.57 12.53
N ARG A 49 27.78 2.68 11.72
CA ARG A 49 26.58 3.46 12.07
C ARG A 49 25.31 2.60 12.08
N GLN A 50 25.43 1.44 12.65
CA GLN A 50 24.31 0.50 12.84
C GLN A 50 24.07 0.28 14.34
N PRO A 51 22.81 0.08 14.75
CA PRO A 51 21.57 0.28 14.01
C PRO A 51 21.25 1.78 13.83
N HIS A 52 20.76 2.17 12.64
CA HIS A 52 20.41 3.55 12.37
C HIS A 52 18.90 3.76 12.50
N LEU A 53 18.46 4.37 13.59
CA LEU A 53 17.03 4.53 13.92
C LEU A 53 16.25 5.33 12.89
N HIS A 54 16.85 6.36 12.29
CA HIS A 54 16.20 7.15 11.25
C HIS A 54 15.86 6.30 10.03
N SER A 55 16.81 5.50 9.53
CA SER A 55 16.57 4.59 8.39
C SER A 55 15.51 3.53 8.71
N THR A 56 15.51 3.00 9.94
CA THR A 56 14.46 2.07 10.40
C THR A 56 13.08 2.74 10.40
N SER A 57 12.97 3.96 10.94
CA SER A 57 11.70 4.69 10.97
C SER A 57 11.21 5.05 9.57
N GLU A 58 12.11 5.42 8.66
CA GLU A 58 11.76 5.67 7.26
C GLU A 58 11.25 4.42 6.55
N LEU A 59 11.84 3.26 6.81
CA LEU A 59 11.37 1.99 6.26
C LEU A 59 9.94 1.66 6.72
N LEU A 60 9.66 1.81 8.03
CA LEU A 60 8.32 1.65 8.58
C LEU A 60 7.34 2.68 7.98
N ARG A 61 7.77 3.93 7.85
CA ARG A 61 6.96 5.01 7.27
C ARG A 61 6.62 4.73 5.81
N ILE A 62 7.57 4.25 5.01
CA ILE A 62 7.34 3.89 3.61
C ILE A 62 6.37 2.71 3.53
N THR A 63 6.56 1.67 4.34
CA THR A 63 5.67 0.50 4.39
C THR A 63 4.23 0.91 4.72
N ASN A 64 4.05 1.74 5.75
CA ASN A 64 2.73 2.27 6.07
C ASN A 64 2.12 3.06 4.92
N LYS A 65 2.92 3.91 4.25
CA LYS A 65 2.43 4.72 3.11
C LYS A 65 2.17 3.90 1.84
N MET A 66 2.72 2.70 1.71
CA MET A 66 2.34 1.77 0.64
C MET A 66 0.94 1.19 0.88
N LEU A 67 0.57 0.98 2.13
CA LEU A 67 -0.71 0.42 2.53
C LEU A 67 -1.79 1.49 2.68
N ILE A 68 -1.48 2.60 3.33
CA ILE A 68 -2.42 3.70 3.55
C ILE A 68 -1.71 5.06 3.57
N TYR A 69 -2.24 6.02 2.86
CA TYR A 69 -1.83 7.41 2.97
C TYR A 69 -2.99 8.36 2.64
N GLU A 70 -2.81 9.61 3.00
CA GLU A 70 -3.74 10.70 2.70
C GLU A 70 -3.18 11.53 1.56
N GLU A 71 -4.03 11.83 0.58
CA GLU A 71 -3.72 12.76 -0.51
C GLU A 71 -4.75 13.89 -0.49
N ARG A 72 -4.32 15.08 -0.04
CA ARG A 72 -5.23 16.19 0.25
C ARG A 72 -6.31 15.76 1.26
N ASN A 73 -7.56 15.66 0.82
CA ASN A 73 -8.70 15.25 1.64
C ASN A 73 -9.20 13.83 1.34
N ASP A 74 -8.41 13.03 0.62
CA ASP A 74 -8.77 11.66 0.28
C ASP A 74 -7.97 10.67 1.11
N ILE A 75 -8.56 9.52 1.45
CA ILE A 75 -7.87 8.36 1.99
C ILE A 75 -7.54 7.42 0.83
N CYS A 76 -6.26 7.03 0.71
CA CYS A 76 -5.77 6.15 -0.34
C CYS A 76 -5.29 4.82 0.26
N LEU A 77 -5.94 3.72 -0.11
CA LEU A 77 -5.69 2.37 0.39
C LEU A 77 -4.99 1.51 -0.68
N ALA A 78 -3.95 0.79 -0.29
CA ALA A 78 -3.21 -0.18 -1.11
C ALA A 78 -2.52 0.39 -2.37
N PHE A 79 -2.26 1.69 -2.44
CA PHE A 79 -1.68 2.33 -3.62
C PHE A 79 -0.23 1.94 -3.90
N GLY A 80 0.50 1.47 -2.88
CA GLY A 80 1.90 1.07 -2.98
C GLY A 80 2.11 -0.43 -3.04
N THR A 81 1.07 -1.24 -3.08
CA THR A 81 1.17 -2.70 -3.00
C THR A 81 1.69 -3.30 -4.30
N PRO A 82 2.70 -4.19 -4.25
CA PRO A 82 3.14 -4.94 -5.42
C PRO A 82 2.06 -5.93 -5.86
N LYS A 83 2.02 -6.24 -7.15
CA LYS A 83 1.12 -7.24 -7.71
C LYS A 83 1.26 -8.62 -7.03
N ALA A 84 2.49 -8.99 -6.65
CA ALA A 84 2.78 -10.24 -5.96
C ALA A 84 2.09 -10.39 -4.59
N TRP A 85 1.64 -9.30 -3.97
CA TRP A 85 0.86 -9.36 -2.72
C TRP A 85 -0.62 -9.65 -2.96
N LEU A 86 -1.06 -9.60 -4.22
CA LEU A 86 -2.43 -9.82 -4.65
C LEU A 86 -2.55 -11.06 -5.55
N GLU A 87 -1.57 -11.98 -5.53
CA GLU A 87 -1.70 -13.29 -6.17
C GLU A 87 -2.81 -14.10 -5.50
N ASP A 88 -3.28 -15.12 -6.19
CA ASP A 88 -4.39 -15.94 -5.75
C ASP A 88 -4.23 -16.50 -4.33
N GLY A 89 -5.29 -16.43 -3.54
CA GLY A 89 -5.32 -16.87 -2.15
C GLY A 89 -4.57 -15.98 -1.16
N LYS A 90 -3.96 -14.86 -1.61
CA LYS A 90 -3.29 -13.92 -0.71
C LYS A 90 -4.26 -12.86 -0.17
N ALA A 91 -3.90 -12.31 0.99
CA ALA A 91 -4.66 -11.24 1.61
C ALA A 91 -3.75 -10.11 2.09
N ILE A 92 -4.28 -8.89 2.04
CA ILE A 92 -3.69 -7.71 2.69
C ILE A 92 -4.66 -7.27 3.78
N GLU A 93 -4.18 -7.11 5.00
CA GLU A 93 -4.99 -6.64 6.11
C GLU A 93 -4.29 -5.49 6.84
N VAL A 94 -5.02 -4.42 7.10
CA VAL A 94 -4.60 -3.27 7.91
C VAL A 94 -5.64 -3.04 8.99
N LYS A 95 -5.19 -2.92 10.23
CA LYS A 95 -6.08 -2.72 11.39
C LYS A 95 -5.77 -1.40 12.09
N ASN A 96 -6.80 -0.61 12.35
CA ASN A 96 -6.76 0.60 13.18
C ASN A 96 -5.64 1.59 12.79
N SER A 97 -5.37 1.73 11.47
CA SER A 97 -4.41 2.72 11.00
C SER A 97 -4.94 4.12 11.21
N GLN A 98 -4.18 4.94 11.95
CA GLN A 98 -4.59 6.30 12.26
C GLN A 98 -4.44 7.21 11.04
N THR A 99 -5.49 7.97 10.76
CA THR A 99 -5.51 9.03 9.75
C THR A 99 -6.00 10.35 10.37
N CYS A 100 -5.83 11.45 9.64
CA CYS A 100 -6.42 12.73 10.05
C CYS A 100 -7.96 12.69 10.12
N PHE A 101 -8.57 11.70 9.48
CA PHE A 101 -10.01 11.52 9.38
C PHE A 101 -10.58 10.46 10.35
N GLY A 102 -9.75 9.89 11.20
CA GLY A 102 -10.07 8.79 12.11
C GLY A 102 -9.40 7.47 11.73
N PRO A 103 -9.56 6.43 12.55
CA PRO A 103 -8.97 5.13 12.31
C PRO A 103 -9.63 4.42 11.12
N VAL A 104 -8.79 3.76 10.32
CA VAL A 104 -9.21 2.95 9.18
C VAL A 104 -8.69 1.53 9.33
N SER A 105 -9.56 0.57 9.11
CA SER A 105 -9.22 -0.84 8.94
C SER A 105 -9.69 -1.28 7.56
N TYR A 106 -8.91 -2.10 6.87
CA TYR A 106 -9.36 -2.71 5.63
C TYR A 106 -8.72 -4.06 5.40
N LYS A 107 -9.40 -4.89 4.63
CA LYS A 107 -8.88 -6.18 4.17
C LYS A 107 -9.16 -6.34 2.68
N ILE A 108 -8.20 -6.89 1.96
CA ILE A 108 -8.32 -7.31 0.58
C ILE A 108 -8.06 -8.82 0.55
N ASP A 109 -9.04 -9.60 0.13
CA ASP A 109 -8.89 -11.02 -0.14
C ASP A 109 -8.85 -11.24 -1.66
N SER A 110 -7.78 -11.86 -2.13
CA SER A 110 -7.54 -12.08 -3.56
C SER A 110 -7.96 -13.49 -3.97
N ASN A 111 -8.91 -13.56 -4.90
CA ASN A 111 -9.38 -14.77 -5.58
C ASN A 111 -9.22 -14.57 -7.09
N VAL A 112 -8.01 -14.25 -7.52
CA VAL A 112 -7.75 -13.89 -8.93
C VAL A 112 -7.84 -15.08 -9.88
N ALA A 113 -7.78 -16.32 -9.39
CA ALA A 113 -8.12 -17.51 -10.18
C ALA A 113 -9.58 -17.45 -10.72
N ASP A 114 -10.48 -16.81 -9.96
CA ASP A 114 -11.86 -16.54 -10.36
C ASP A 114 -12.04 -15.11 -10.92
N ASN A 115 -10.93 -14.41 -11.22
CA ASN A 115 -10.93 -13.00 -11.64
C ASN A 115 -11.70 -12.08 -10.69
N LYS A 116 -11.57 -12.32 -9.39
CA LYS A 116 -12.30 -11.59 -8.35
C LYS A 116 -11.38 -11.18 -7.20
N MET A 117 -11.63 -10.02 -6.61
CA MET A 117 -11.12 -9.61 -5.30
C MET A 117 -12.28 -9.13 -4.43
N HIS A 118 -12.19 -9.41 -3.12
CA HIS A 118 -13.14 -8.91 -2.14
C HIS A 118 -12.42 -7.93 -1.21
N VAL A 119 -13.04 -6.79 -0.95
CA VAL A 119 -12.47 -5.74 -0.09
C VAL A 119 -13.50 -5.37 0.97
N THR A 120 -13.08 -5.37 2.22
CA THR A 120 -13.83 -4.75 3.31
C THR A 120 -13.09 -3.51 3.80
N VAL A 121 -13.81 -2.43 4.04
CA VAL A 121 -13.26 -1.20 4.63
C VAL A 121 -14.13 -0.80 5.80
N HIS A 122 -13.51 -0.53 6.94
CA HIS A 122 -14.14 0.04 8.13
C HIS A 122 -13.46 1.35 8.46
N HIS A 123 -14.21 2.44 8.52
CA HIS A 123 -13.72 3.78 8.81
C HIS A 123 -14.58 4.45 9.87
N GLU A 124 -14.01 4.67 11.04
CA GLU A 124 -14.63 5.45 12.09
C GLU A 124 -14.26 6.93 11.94
N ALA A 125 -15.08 7.68 11.23
CA ALA A 125 -14.83 9.11 11.04
C ALA A 125 -14.80 9.86 12.37
N ASN A 126 -13.78 10.71 12.53
CA ASN A 126 -13.72 11.68 13.62
C ASN A 126 -14.51 12.97 13.23
N SER A 127 -14.18 14.12 13.82
CA SER A 127 -14.79 15.41 13.49
C SER A 127 -14.51 15.89 12.05
N SER A 128 -13.57 15.25 11.34
CA SER A 128 -13.21 15.54 9.95
C SER A 128 -13.61 14.36 9.08
N THR A 129 -14.28 14.62 7.95
CA THR A 129 -14.67 13.57 7.01
C THR A 129 -13.77 13.66 5.77
N PRO A 130 -13.23 12.55 5.26
CA PRO A 130 -12.52 12.57 3.99
C PRO A 130 -13.48 12.91 2.86
N HIS A 131 -12.94 13.34 1.73
CA HIS A 131 -13.75 13.59 0.54
C HIS A 131 -14.21 12.27 -0.08
N VAL A 132 -13.27 11.36 -0.26
CA VAL A 132 -13.50 9.98 -0.73
C VAL A 132 -12.49 9.01 -0.12
N ILE A 133 -12.80 7.71 -0.19
CA ILE A 133 -11.87 6.63 0.09
C ILE A 133 -11.55 5.94 -1.24
N LYS A 134 -10.28 5.90 -1.63
CA LYS A 134 -9.82 5.26 -2.85
C LYS A 134 -9.13 3.95 -2.53
N VAL A 135 -9.52 2.87 -3.18
CA VAL A 135 -8.88 1.55 -3.05
C VAL A 135 -8.23 1.19 -4.37
N LYS A 136 -6.92 0.91 -4.37
CA LYS A 136 -6.21 0.49 -5.57
C LYS A 136 -5.99 -1.02 -5.58
N LEU A 137 -6.51 -1.70 -6.61
CA LEU A 137 -6.38 -3.13 -6.81
C LEU A 137 -5.64 -3.40 -8.12
N ARG A 138 -4.52 -4.11 -8.02
CA ARG A 138 -3.67 -4.44 -9.16
C ARG A 138 -3.73 -5.94 -9.42
N HIS A 139 -4.49 -6.35 -10.44
CA HIS A 139 -4.49 -7.75 -10.85
C HIS A 139 -3.06 -8.21 -11.19
N PRO A 140 -2.59 -9.38 -10.74
CA PRO A 140 -1.24 -9.89 -11.04
C PRO A 140 -0.92 -9.89 -12.54
N ASP A 141 -1.86 -10.36 -13.36
CA ASP A 141 -1.71 -10.42 -14.82
C ASP A 141 -2.05 -9.09 -15.52
N GLY A 142 -2.40 -8.04 -14.76
CA GLY A 142 -2.69 -6.72 -15.33
C GLY A 142 -4.08 -6.57 -15.92
N LEU A 143 -5.02 -7.47 -15.61
CA LEU A 143 -6.40 -7.34 -16.04
C LEU A 143 -7.04 -6.10 -15.39
N PRO A 144 -7.83 -5.32 -16.15
CA PRO A 144 -8.54 -4.16 -15.63
C PRO A 144 -9.78 -4.57 -14.82
N VAL A 145 -10.20 -3.70 -13.91
CA VAL A 145 -11.52 -3.79 -13.27
C VAL A 145 -12.61 -3.58 -14.31
N THR A 146 -13.60 -4.47 -14.35
CA THR A 146 -14.71 -4.40 -15.30
C THR A 146 -16.07 -4.24 -14.63
N LYS A 147 -16.19 -4.68 -13.37
CA LYS A 147 -17.42 -4.58 -12.58
C LYS A 147 -17.08 -4.39 -11.12
N VAL A 148 -17.85 -3.57 -10.44
CA VAL A 148 -17.77 -3.36 -8.98
C VAL A 148 -19.17 -3.41 -8.38
N GLU A 149 -19.27 -4.01 -7.20
CA GLU A 149 -20.46 -3.96 -6.35
C GLU A 149 -20.03 -3.45 -4.98
N VAL A 150 -20.75 -2.48 -4.44
CA VAL A 150 -20.54 -1.93 -3.09
C VAL A 150 -21.79 -2.18 -2.26
N ASN A 151 -21.64 -2.85 -1.12
CA ASN A 151 -22.75 -3.21 -0.23
C ASN A 151 -23.90 -3.93 -0.99
N GLY A 152 -23.53 -4.81 -1.94
CA GLY A 152 -24.46 -5.57 -2.76
C GLY A 152 -25.13 -4.79 -3.90
N GLN A 153 -24.77 -3.54 -4.13
CA GLN A 153 -25.32 -2.72 -5.22
C GLN A 153 -24.28 -2.45 -6.30
N PRO A 154 -24.68 -2.43 -7.60
CA PRO A 154 -23.78 -2.03 -8.67
C PRO A 154 -23.17 -0.66 -8.45
N TRP A 155 -21.87 -0.53 -8.71
CA TRP A 155 -21.10 0.69 -8.50
C TRP A 155 -20.38 1.12 -9.77
N THR A 156 -20.36 2.42 -10.04
CA THR A 156 -19.83 2.99 -11.32
C THR A 156 -18.59 3.85 -11.15
N GLU A 157 -18.27 4.30 -9.91
CA GLU A 157 -17.13 5.16 -9.66
C GLU A 157 -15.84 4.35 -9.53
N PHE A 158 -15.37 3.80 -10.64
CA PHE A 158 -14.10 3.06 -10.71
C PHE A 158 -13.38 3.26 -12.04
N GLY A 159 -12.06 3.09 -12.01
CA GLY A 159 -11.18 3.03 -13.18
C GLY A 159 -10.58 1.64 -13.36
N GLN A 160 -9.50 1.55 -14.12
CA GLN A 160 -8.85 0.26 -14.40
C GLN A 160 -8.29 -0.46 -13.16
N GLU A 161 -7.84 0.28 -12.16
CA GLU A 161 -7.22 -0.28 -10.94
C GLU A 161 -7.75 0.40 -9.66
N VAL A 162 -8.52 1.47 -9.74
CA VAL A 162 -8.92 2.29 -8.59
C VAL A 162 -10.44 2.34 -8.47
N ILE A 163 -10.94 1.98 -7.29
CA ILE A 163 -12.32 2.13 -6.89
C ILE A 163 -12.42 3.36 -5.98
N THR A 164 -13.37 4.25 -6.25
CA THR A 164 -13.64 5.44 -5.44
C THR A 164 -14.92 5.21 -4.65
N LEU A 165 -14.80 5.13 -3.33
CA LEU A 165 -15.92 4.98 -2.41
C LEU A 165 -16.31 6.35 -1.85
N PRO A 166 -17.62 6.64 -1.72
CA PRO A 166 -18.07 7.89 -1.12
C PRO A 166 -17.69 7.92 0.36
N ALA A 167 -17.44 9.09 0.91
CA ALA A 167 -17.28 9.22 2.36
C ALA A 167 -18.64 9.18 3.08
N GLY A 168 -18.61 8.98 4.41
CA GLY A 168 -19.79 9.08 5.26
C GLY A 168 -20.46 7.76 5.61
N GLN A 169 -19.96 6.64 5.12
CA GLN A 169 -20.32 5.31 5.60
C GLN A 169 -19.19 4.77 6.49
N THR A 170 -19.56 3.98 7.49
CA THR A 170 -18.59 3.33 8.38
C THR A 170 -18.04 2.06 7.75
N ASP A 171 -18.89 1.28 7.09
CA ASP A 171 -18.55 -0.03 6.55
C ASP A 171 -18.82 -0.11 5.06
N TYR A 172 -17.86 -0.68 4.33
CA TYR A 172 -17.98 -0.99 2.91
C TYR A 172 -17.61 -2.46 2.68
N ASP A 173 -18.48 -3.16 1.99
CA ASP A 173 -18.26 -4.50 1.42
C ASP A 173 -18.20 -4.35 -0.10
N VAL A 174 -17.04 -4.65 -0.69
CA VAL A 174 -16.77 -4.36 -2.09
C VAL A 174 -16.35 -5.62 -2.83
N ASN A 175 -17.14 -6.02 -3.80
CA ASN A 175 -16.80 -7.10 -4.73
C ASN A 175 -16.30 -6.51 -6.04
N VAL A 176 -15.11 -6.92 -6.47
CA VAL A 176 -14.44 -6.40 -7.66
C VAL A 176 -14.15 -7.52 -8.64
N TYR A 177 -14.49 -7.32 -9.90
CA TYR A 177 -14.35 -8.30 -10.97
C TYR A 177 -13.44 -7.76 -12.07
N PHE A 178 -12.60 -8.65 -12.61
CA PHE A 178 -11.59 -8.35 -13.62
C PHE A 178 -11.87 -9.12 -14.92
N LYS A 179 -11.43 -8.58 -16.06
CA LYS A 179 -11.53 -9.27 -17.34
C LYS A 179 -10.52 -8.74 -18.34
#